data_8de08513a64d8d1d8f64a996f47544e4
#
_entry.id   8de08513a64d8d1d8f64a996f47544e4
#
_cell.length_a   1.000
_cell.length_b   1.000
_cell.length_c   1.000
_cell.angle_alpha   90.00
_cell.angle_beta   90.00
_cell.angle_gamma   90.00
#
_symmetry.space_group_name_H-M   'P 1'
#
loop_
_entity.id
_entity.type
_entity.pdbx_description
1 polymer ?
#
loop_
_entity_poly.entity_id
_entity_poly.type
_entity_poly.pdbx_seq_one_letter_code
_entity_poly.pdbx_strand_id
1 'polypeptide(L)'
;AQRADDLGRVLRYHEWRYYVQNDPVLSDFEYDQLYKQLEAIEAANPELVTPDSPTLRVGKDLTESFNQVAHLTPMLSLDNSYDAEDLNDFDEQVKKLCKLPKESDVEYCVEPKFDGGTIALVYENDRFVRAATRGNGQVGDEISANIRTLRTVPLQAAFSKRGIVKAELRGEALIKKDVFEKINK
;
A
#
# COMPACT_ATOMS: atom_id res chain seq x y z
N ALA A 1 -2.04 25.09 12.84
CA ALA A 1 -1.61 24.44 11.59
C ALA A 1 -0.20 23.83 11.74
N GLN A 2 0.87 24.63 11.98
CA GLN A 2 2.26 24.11 12.03
C GLN A 2 2.44 22.95 13.04
N ARG A 3 1.89 23.08 14.26
CA ARG A 3 2.00 22.04 15.28
C ARG A 3 1.33 20.71 14.87
N ALA A 4 0.20 20.76 14.17
CA ALA A 4 -0.47 19.57 13.66
C ALA A 4 0.37 18.87 12.59
N ASP A 5 0.95 19.62 11.66
CA ASP A 5 1.83 19.08 10.62
C ASP A 5 3.10 18.44 11.22
N ASP A 6 3.73 19.09 12.20
CA ASP A 6 4.91 18.56 12.89
C ASP A 6 4.59 17.25 13.63
N LEU A 7 3.47 17.20 14.37
CA LEU A 7 3.01 15.99 15.07
C LEU A 7 2.70 14.86 14.09
N GLY A 8 1.97 15.15 13.01
CA GLY A 8 1.65 14.17 11.98
C GLY A 8 2.92 13.57 11.36
N ARG A 9 3.92 14.40 11.04
CA ARG A 9 5.20 13.95 10.49
C ARG A 9 5.99 13.08 11.48
N VAL A 10 6.06 13.49 12.75
CA VAL A 10 6.76 12.72 13.80
C VAL A 10 6.08 11.37 14.02
N LEU A 11 4.76 11.34 14.13
CA LEU A 11 4.00 10.11 14.35
C LEU A 11 4.19 9.12 13.18
N ARG A 12 4.06 9.58 11.92
CA ARG A 12 4.30 8.73 10.73
C ARG A 12 5.72 8.17 10.70
N TYR A 13 6.73 8.96 11.09
CA TYR A 13 8.11 8.49 11.18
C TYR A 13 8.26 7.37 12.21
N HIS A 14 7.67 7.52 13.41
CA HIS A 14 7.75 6.51 14.46
C HIS A 14 6.93 5.26 14.13
N GLU A 15 5.78 5.39 13.48
CA GLU A 15 5.03 4.24 12.93
C GLU A 15 5.89 3.43 11.95
N TRP A 16 6.56 4.11 11.01
CA TRP A 16 7.45 3.46 10.06
C TRP A 16 8.61 2.74 10.75
N ARG A 17 9.23 3.36 11.76
CA ARG A 17 10.28 2.71 12.56
C ARG A 17 9.78 1.48 13.28
N TYR A 18 8.63 1.59 13.92
CA TYR A 18 8.04 0.49 14.71
C TYR A 18 7.58 -0.67 13.82
N TYR A 19 6.71 -0.40 12.81
CA TYR A 19 6.03 -1.45 12.04
C TYR A 19 6.80 -1.95 10.83
N VAL A 20 7.70 -1.14 10.26
CA VAL A 20 8.45 -1.48 9.04
C VAL A 20 9.91 -1.83 9.34
N GLN A 21 10.58 -1.02 10.18
CA GLN A 21 11.98 -1.23 10.51
C GLN A 21 12.18 -2.15 11.73
N ASN A 22 11.13 -2.41 12.52
CA ASN A 22 11.20 -3.13 13.80
C ASN A 22 12.27 -2.55 14.75
N ASP A 23 12.40 -1.23 14.74
CA ASP A 23 13.39 -0.46 15.48
C ASP A 23 12.76 0.78 16.14
N PRO A 24 11.88 0.59 17.15
CA PRO A 24 11.21 1.68 17.84
C PRO A 24 12.22 2.50 18.67
N VAL A 25 12.03 3.82 18.68
CA VAL A 25 12.84 4.77 19.47
C VAL A 25 12.01 5.56 20.49
N LEU A 26 10.68 5.44 20.41
CA LEU A 26 9.75 5.92 21.44
C LEU A 26 9.09 4.74 22.11
N SER A 27 8.79 4.89 23.40
CA SER A 27 7.90 3.99 24.11
C SER A 27 6.44 4.17 23.62
N ASP A 28 5.60 3.15 23.83
CA ASP A 28 4.17 3.23 23.51
C ASP A 28 3.50 4.42 24.22
N PHE A 29 3.90 4.69 25.46
CA PHE A 29 3.37 5.83 26.21
C PHE A 29 3.72 7.18 25.57
N GLU A 30 4.98 7.38 25.16
CA GLU A 30 5.41 8.61 24.50
C GLU A 30 4.71 8.81 23.15
N TYR A 31 4.56 7.73 22.39
CA TYR A 31 3.81 7.75 21.13
C TYR A 31 2.36 8.15 21.36
N ASP A 32 1.68 7.55 22.35
CA ASP A 32 0.29 7.85 22.70
C ASP A 32 0.09 9.30 23.13
N GLN A 33 1.05 9.88 23.86
CA GLN A 33 0.99 11.29 24.25
C GLN A 33 1.03 12.22 23.03
N LEU A 34 1.87 11.93 22.05
CA LEU A 34 1.96 12.70 20.80
C LEU A 34 0.68 12.52 19.96
N TYR A 35 0.18 11.29 19.89
CA TYR A 35 -1.05 10.96 19.15
C TYR A 35 -2.25 11.72 19.72
N LYS A 36 -2.46 11.71 21.04
CA LYS A 36 -3.55 12.45 21.72
C LYS A 36 -3.45 13.97 21.51
N GLN A 37 -2.23 14.52 21.42
CA GLN A 37 -2.06 15.94 21.09
C GLN A 37 -2.55 16.24 19.68
N LEU A 38 -2.20 15.40 18.69
CA LEU A 38 -2.66 15.58 17.31
C LEU A 38 -4.18 15.44 17.23
N GLU A 39 -4.74 14.40 17.84
CA GLU A 39 -6.18 14.15 17.89
C GLU A 39 -6.95 15.35 18.49
N ALA A 40 -6.48 15.91 19.60
CA ALA A 40 -7.10 17.09 20.22
C ALA A 40 -7.04 18.34 19.31
N ILE A 41 -5.93 18.55 18.61
CA ILE A 41 -5.79 19.69 17.66
C ILE A 41 -6.76 19.52 16.49
N GLU A 42 -6.83 18.33 15.91
CA GLU A 42 -7.68 18.02 14.76
C GLU A 42 -9.18 18.05 15.15
N ALA A 43 -9.53 17.57 16.35
CA ALA A 43 -10.89 17.66 16.86
C ALA A 43 -11.36 19.11 17.04
N ALA A 44 -10.47 20.00 17.51
CA ALA A 44 -10.76 21.43 17.67
C ALA A 44 -10.74 22.21 16.32
N ASN A 45 -10.07 21.69 15.29
CA ASN A 45 -9.85 22.33 14.01
C ASN A 45 -9.95 21.29 12.87
N PRO A 46 -11.15 20.85 12.49
CA PRO A 46 -11.34 19.79 11.49
C PRO A 46 -10.73 20.10 10.12
N GLU A 47 -10.55 21.38 9.79
CA GLU A 47 -9.90 21.82 8.55
C GLU A 47 -8.38 21.52 8.50
N LEU A 48 -7.77 21.17 9.65
CA LEU A 48 -6.36 20.78 9.73
C LEU A 48 -6.14 19.28 9.50
N VAL A 49 -7.20 18.49 9.45
CA VAL A 49 -7.12 17.04 9.17
C VAL A 49 -6.66 16.83 7.73
N THR A 50 -5.52 16.19 7.57
CA THR A 50 -4.98 15.87 6.24
C THR A 50 -5.27 14.41 5.87
N PRO A 51 -5.37 14.06 4.56
CA PRO A 51 -5.64 12.67 4.13
C PRO A 51 -4.62 11.64 4.65
N ASP A 52 -3.44 12.07 5.01
CA ASP A 52 -2.34 11.28 5.56
C ASP A 52 -2.19 11.42 7.09
N SER A 53 -3.20 11.96 7.78
CA SER A 53 -3.16 12.03 9.25
C SER A 53 -3.14 10.64 9.89
N PRO A 54 -2.24 10.39 10.86
CA PRO A 54 -2.26 9.16 11.65
C PRO A 54 -3.57 8.91 12.40
N THR A 55 -4.33 9.95 12.72
CA THR A 55 -5.62 9.84 13.42
C THR A 55 -6.71 9.18 12.57
N LEU A 56 -6.55 9.17 11.24
CA LEU A 56 -7.45 8.47 10.32
C LEU A 56 -7.21 6.95 10.23
N ARG A 57 -6.20 6.43 10.95
CA ARG A 57 -5.92 4.98 11.00
C ARG A 57 -6.91 4.19 11.87
N VAL A 58 -7.64 4.86 12.74
CA VAL A 58 -8.71 4.22 13.52
C VAL A 58 -9.95 4.20 12.65
N GLY A 59 -10.37 3.01 12.22
CA GLY A 59 -11.59 2.82 11.43
C GLY A 59 -12.81 3.28 12.24
N LYS A 60 -13.38 4.40 11.83
CA LYS A 60 -14.71 4.81 12.26
C LYS A 60 -15.68 4.27 11.21
N ASP A 61 -16.51 3.32 11.63
CA ASP A 61 -17.59 2.69 10.86
C ASP A 61 -17.15 1.87 9.62
N LEU A 62 -17.43 0.55 9.67
CA LEU A 62 -17.39 -0.33 8.51
C LEU A 62 -18.54 0.10 7.58
N THR A 63 -18.21 0.57 6.40
CA THR A 63 -19.18 0.87 5.35
C THR A 63 -19.81 -0.44 4.85
N GLU A 64 -21.14 -0.56 4.90
CA GLU A 64 -21.86 -1.73 4.40
C GLU A 64 -21.81 -1.85 2.85
N SER A 65 -21.44 -0.77 2.15
CA SER A 65 -21.25 -0.75 0.69
C SER A 65 -20.00 0.05 0.31
N PHE A 66 -19.20 -0.52 -0.60
CA PHE A 66 -18.02 0.16 -1.13
C PHE A 66 -18.37 0.88 -2.44
N ASN A 67 -17.88 2.12 -2.58
CA ASN A 67 -17.92 2.81 -3.85
C ASN A 67 -16.92 2.19 -4.82
N GLN A 68 -17.26 2.11 -6.10
CA GLN A 68 -16.35 1.66 -7.12
C GLN A 68 -15.48 2.80 -7.65
N VAL A 69 -14.20 2.52 -7.88
CA VAL A 69 -13.22 3.49 -8.38
C VAL A 69 -12.36 2.88 -9.48
N ALA A 70 -12.06 3.68 -10.49
CA ALA A 70 -11.19 3.26 -11.58
C ALA A 70 -9.71 3.25 -11.15
N HIS A 71 -8.96 2.26 -11.64
CA HIS A 71 -7.50 2.23 -11.53
C HIS A 71 -6.87 3.28 -12.44
N LEU A 72 -5.65 3.74 -12.11
CA LEU A 72 -4.90 4.67 -12.98
C LEU A 72 -4.49 3.98 -14.28
N THR A 73 -4.19 2.70 -14.20
CA THR A 73 -3.92 1.83 -15.36
C THR A 73 -4.59 0.48 -15.12
N PRO A 74 -5.03 -0.24 -16.17
CA PRO A 74 -5.61 -1.57 -16.01
C PRO A 74 -4.67 -2.54 -15.29
N MET A 75 -5.21 -3.37 -14.40
CA MET A 75 -4.49 -4.47 -13.78
C MET A 75 -4.52 -5.67 -14.72
N LEU A 76 -3.34 -6.06 -15.21
CA LEU A 76 -3.20 -7.22 -16.07
C LEU A 76 -3.11 -8.51 -15.25
N SER A 77 -3.49 -9.62 -15.86
CA SER A 77 -3.23 -10.97 -15.34
C SER A 77 -1.86 -11.44 -15.83
N LEU A 78 -1.24 -12.33 -15.07
CA LEU A 78 -0.07 -13.08 -15.50
C LEU A 78 -0.54 -14.38 -16.14
N ASP A 79 0.11 -14.77 -17.25
CA ASP A 79 -0.08 -16.08 -17.85
C ASP A 79 0.59 -17.16 -16.99
N ASN A 80 0.14 -18.40 -17.14
CA ASN A 80 0.68 -19.55 -16.43
C ASN A 80 1.63 -20.32 -17.35
N SER A 81 2.67 -20.93 -16.77
CA SER A 81 3.49 -21.95 -17.40
C SER A 81 3.41 -23.22 -16.55
N TYR A 82 3.14 -24.35 -17.18
CA TYR A 82 2.91 -25.63 -16.52
C TYR A 82 4.04 -26.62 -16.74
N ASP A 83 4.83 -26.43 -17.78
CA ASP A 83 5.93 -27.32 -18.16
C ASP A 83 7.14 -26.57 -18.73
N ALA A 84 8.16 -27.34 -19.15
CA ALA A 84 9.39 -26.77 -19.68
C ALA A 84 9.20 -26.15 -21.08
N GLU A 85 8.22 -26.58 -21.86
CA GLU A 85 7.90 -26.01 -23.19
C GLU A 85 7.32 -24.61 -23.02
N ASP A 86 6.35 -24.43 -22.11
CA ASP A 86 5.79 -23.12 -21.76
C ASP A 86 6.88 -22.12 -21.29
N LEU A 87 7.86 -22.59 -20.51
CA LEU A 87 8.97 -21.75 -20.04
C LEU A 87 9.90 -21.34 -21.19
N ASN A 88 10.15 -22.25 -22.15
CA ASN A 88 10.93 -21.93 -23.34
C ASN A 88 10.20 -20.91 -24.23
N ASP A 89 8.89 -21.08 -24.40
CA ASP A 89 8.05 -20.14 -25.15
C ASP A 89 8.05 -18.76 -24.50
N PHE A 90 7.99 -18.71 -23.17
CA PHE A 90 8.12 -17.46 -22.41
C PHE A 90 9.47 -16.78 -22.68
N ASP A 91 10.58 -17.52 -22.60
CA ASP A 91 11.93 -17.00 -22.89
C ASP A 91 12.05 -16.48 -24.34
N GLU A 92 11.55 -17.24 -25.33
CA GLU A 92 11.51 -16.79 -26.73
C GLU A 92 10.69 -15.50 -26.89
N GLN A 93 9.55 -15.41 -26.20
CA GLN A 93 8.69 -14.22 -26.24
C GLN A 93 9.40 -13.00 -25.63
N VAL A 94 10.10 -13.17 -24.49
CA VAL A 94 10.90 -12.11 -23.86
C VAL A 94 12.00 -11.64 -24.82
N LYS A 95 12.75 -12.57 -25.41
CA LYS A 95 13.81 -12.24 -26.38
C LYS A 95 13.26 -11.46 -27.58
N LYS A 96 12.13 -11.90 -28.13
CA LYS A 96 11.44 -11.22 -29.25
C LYS A 96 11.01 -9.80 -28.89
N LEU A 97 10.39 -9.60 -27.71
CA LEU A 97 9.94 -8.29 -27.25
C LEU A 97 11.11 -7.34 -26.97
N CYS A 98 12.19 -7.87 -26.41
CA CYS A 98 13.42 -7.11 -26.13
C CYS A 98 14.32 -6.96 -27.38
N LYS A 99 13.95 -7.55 -28.53
CA LYS A 99 14.75 -7.57 -29.77
C LYS A 99 16.15 -8.16 -29.57
N LEU A 100 16.26 -9.18 -28.75
CA LEU A 100 17.51 -9.91 -28.48
C LEU A 100 17.67 -11.06 -29.49
N PRO A 101 18.92 -11.45 -29.84
CA PRO A 101 19.18 -12.70 -30.56
C PRO A 101 18.62 -13.91 -29.80
N LYS A 102 18.23 -14.98 -30.54
CA LYS A 102 17.70 -16.20 -29.95
C LYS A 102 18.66 -16.87 -28.96
N GLU A 103 19.94 -16.79 -29.25
CA GLU A 103 21.03 -17.39 -28.48
C GLU A 103 21.46 -16.53 -27.27
N SER A 104 20.80 -15.39 -27.05
CA SER A 104 21.12 -14.54 -25.90
C SER A 104 20.73 -15.22 -24.59
N ASP A 105 21.60 -15.14 -23.60
CA ASP A 105 21.23 -15.47 -22.24
C ASP A 105 20.45 -14.32 -21.62
N VAL A 106 19.30 -14.63 -21.04
CA VAL A 106 18.47 -13.69 -20.28
C VAL A 106 18.50 -14.05 -18.83
N GLU A 107 18.81 -13.09 -17.98
CA GLU A 107 18.80 -13.26 -16.52
C GLU A 107 17.38 -13.08 -16.00
N TYR A 108 16.89 -14.05 -15.23
CA TYR A 108 15.55 -14.05 -14.63
C TYR A 108 15.62 -14.00 -13.10
N CYS A 109 14.73 -13.21 -12.49
CA CYS A 109 14.46 -13.26 -11.07
C CYS A 109 13.25 -14.17 -10.82
N VAL A 110 13.41 -15.19 -9.97
CA VAL A 110 12.32 -16.11 -9.59
C VAL A 110 11.84 -15.76 -8.21
N GLU A 111 10.52 -15.49 -8.09
CA GLU A 111 9.89 -15.09 -6.85
C GLU A 111 8.64 -15.93 -6.56
N PRO A 112 8.29 -16.18 -5.29
CA PRO A 112 7.01 -16.78 -4.94
C PRO A 112 5.86 -15.86 -5.35
N LYS A 113 4.85 -16.42 -6.05
CA LYS A 113 3.59 -15.71 -6.29
C LYS A 113 2.64 -16.02 -5.13
N PHE A 114 2.54 -15.07 -4.21
CA PHE A 114 1.63 -15.18 -3.09
C PHE A 114 0.17 -15.02 -3.55
N ASP A 115 -0.71 -15.80 -2.93
CA ASP A 115 -2.15 -15.71 -3.13
C ASP A 115 -2.80 -15.00 -1.95
N GLY A 116 -3.53 -13.92 -2.21
CA GLY A 116 -4.15 -13.06 -1.19
C GLY A 116 -5.17 -12.13 -1.82
N GLY A 117 -5.24 -10.90 -1.33
CA GLY A 117 -6.10 -9.85 -1.87
C GLY A 117 -5.29 -8.78 -2.59
N THR A 118 -5.37 -8.72 -3.92
CA THR A 118 -4.68 -7.68 -4.67
C THR A 118 -5.25 -6.29 -4.36
N ILE A 119 -4.38 -5.35 -4.04
CA ILE A 119 -4.73 -3.96 -3.73
C ILE A 119 -3.94 -2.99 -4.58
N ALA A 120 -4.59 -1.87 -4.93
CA ALA A 120 -3.95 -0.70 -5.52
C ALA A 120 -3.91 0.43 -4.51
N LEU A 121 -2.75 1.05 -4.33
CA LEU A 121 -2.51 2.18 -3.43
C LEU A 121 -2.16 3.40 -4.29
N VAL A 122 -2.94 4.47 -4.19
CA VAL A 122 -2.68 5.71 -4.93
C VAL A 122 -2.11 6.76 -3.98
N TYR A 123 -0.99 7.34 -4.40
CA TYR A 123 -0.34 8.47 -3.75
C TYR A 123 -0.36 9.67 -4.68
N GLU A 124 -0.68 10.84 -4.14
CA GLU A 124 -0.59 12.13 -4.83
C GLU A 124 0.15 13.13 -3.95
N ASN A 125 1.11 13.84 -4.53
CA ASN A 125 1.95 14.80 -3.81
C ASN A 125 2.52 14.21 -2.52
N ASP A 126 3.10 13.00 -2.63
CA ASP A 126 3.70 12.21 -1.55
C ASP A 126 2.73 11.64 -0.50
N ARG A 127 1.43 11.89 -0.60
CA ARG A 127 0.43 11.46 0.38
C ARG A 127 -0.42 10.32 -0.15
N PHE A 128 -0.71 9.35 0.72
CA PHE A 128 -1.71 8.33 0.45
C PHE A 128 -3.10 8.98 0.33
N VAL A 129 -3.76 8.80 -0.80
CA VAL A 129 -5.09 9.37 -1.04
C VAL A 129 -6.17 8.31 -1.16
N ARG A 130 -5.85 7.17 -1.78
CA ARG A 130 -6.87 6.16 -2.08
C ARG A 130 -6.28 4.75 -2.16
N ALA A 131 -7.11 3.75 -1.80
CA ALA A 131 -6.86 2.35 -2.11
C ALA A 131 -8.09 1.69 -2.71
N ALA A 132 -7.87 0.70 -3.57
CA ALA A 132 -8.92 -0.10 -4.17
C ALA A 132 -8.54 -1.58 -4.26
N THR A 133 -9.56 -2.46 -4.25
CA THR A 133 -9.40 -3.86 -4.62
C THR A 133 -9.12 -4.00 -6.12
N ARG A 134 -8.67 -5.18 -6.57
CA ARG A 134 -8.47 -5.46 -7.99
C ARG A 134 -9.77 -5.28 -8.81
N GLY A 135 -10.91 -5.76 -8.27
CA GLY A 135 -12.17 -5.81 -9.00
C GLY A 135 -12.00 -6.57 -10.33
N ASN A 136 -12.51 -5.99 -11.42
CA ASN A 136 -12.38 -6.55 -12.77
C ASN A 136 -11.07 -6.14 -13.48
N GLY A 137 -10.14 -5.52 -12.78
CA GLY A 137 -8.88 -5.01 -13.31
C GLY A 137 -8.95 -3.58 -13.88
N GLN A 138 -10.12 -3.04 -14.14
CA GLN A 138 -10.32 -1.64 -14.55
C GLN A 138 -10.94 -0.81 -13.43
N VAL A 139 -11.85 -1.41 -12.67
CA VAL A 139 -12.58 -0.81 -11.57
C VAL A 139 -12.54 -1.76 -10.39
N GLY A 140 -12.27 -1.25 -9.19
CA GLY A 140 -12.29 -2.00 -7.95
C GLY A 140 -13.06 -1.26 -6.85
N ASP A 141 -13.33 -1.94 -5.74
CA ASP A 141 -14.00 -1.35 -4.60
C ASP A 141 -13.02 -0.44 -3.83
N GLU A 142 -13.46 0.75 -3.48
CA GLU A 142 -12.69 1.73 -2.71
C GLU A 142 -12.59 1.27 -1.25
N ILE A 143 -11.37 0.98 -0.79
CA ILE A 143 -11.07 0.42 0.53
C ILE A 143 -10.09 1.28 1.32
N SER A 144 -10.00 2.58 1.05
CA SER A 144 -9.00 3.47 1.67
C SER A 144 -9.09 3.48 3.20
N ALA A 145 -10.30 3.46 3.75
CA ALA A 145 -10.50 3.43 5.21
C ALA A 145 -9.89 2.17 5.82
N ASN A 146 -10.13 1.00 5.19
CA ASN A 146 -9.56 -0.27 5.65
C ASN A 146 -8.02 -0.27 5.54
N ILE A 147 -7.49 0.21 4.42
CA ILE A 147 -6.04 0.24 4.19
C ILE A 147 -5.33 1.19 5.15
N ARG A 148 -5.94 2.31 5.54
CA ARG A 148 -5.36 3.19 6.58
C ARG A 148 -5.16 2.50 7.92
N THR A 149 -5.92 1.46 8.24
CA THR A 149 -5.72 0.68 9.47
C THR A 149 -4.47 -0.21 9.41
N LEU A 150 -3.96 -0.52 8.21
CA LEU A 150 -2.76 -1.31 8.03
C LEU A 150 -1.51 -0.46 8.29
N ARG A 151 -0.91 -0.65 9.45
CA ARG A 151 0.26 0.13 9.88
C ARG A 151 1.51 -0.09 9.05
N THR A 152 1.57 -1.18 8.28
CA THR A 152 2.63 -1.45 7.30
C THR A 152 2.51 -0.62 6.02
N VAL A 153 1.35 0.01 5.78
CA VAL A 153 1.16 0.91 4.63
C VAL A 153 1.51 2.34 5.06
N PRO A 154 2.57 2.94 4.49
CA PRO A 154 2.94 4.31 4.82
C PRO A 154 1.88 5.28 4.28
N LEU A 155 1.46 6.23 5.11
CA LEU A 155 0.54 7.29 4.69
C LEU A 155 1.24 8.40 3.89
N GLN A 156 2.57 8.38 3.87
CA GLN A 156 3.39 9.31 3.09
C GLN A 156 4.61 8.60 2.50
N ALA A 157 4.97 8.93 1.26
CA ALA A 157 6.15 8.40 0.57
C ALA A 157 6.76 9.47 -0.34
N ALA A 158 8.09 9.59 -0.36
CA ALA A 158 8.80 10.72 -0.97
C ALA A 158 8.98 10.56 -2.51
N PHE A 159 7.90 10.40 -3.25
CA PHE A 159 7.89 10.28 -4.71
C PHE A 159 8.32 11.57 -5.41
N SER A 160 8.00 12.73 -4.82
CA SER A 160 8.36 14.05 -5.34
C SER A 160 9.86 14.24 -5.49
N LYS A 161 10.68 13.59 -4.65
CA LYS A 161 12.14 13.60 -4.79
C LYS A 161 12.64 12.99 -6.11
N ARG A 162 11.79 12.22 -6.80
CA ARG A 162 12.04 11.63 -8.11
C ARG A 162 11.21 12.27 -9.23
N GLY A 163 10.58 13.42 -8.96
CA GLY A 163 9.72 14.13 -9.92
C GLY A 163 8.37 13.45 -10.17
N ILE A 164 7.95 12.50 -9.32
CA ILE A 164 6.69 11.78 -9.46
C ILE A 164 5.64 12.46 -8.59
N VAL A 165 4.61 13.03 -9.22
CA VAL A 165 3.50 13.74 -8.56
C VAL A 165 2.38 12.77 -8.15
N LYS A 166 2.15 11.74 -8.97
CA LYS A 166 1.10 10.73 -8.75
C LYS A 166 1.65 9.35 -9.07
N ALA A 167 1.41 8.40 -8.16
CA ALA A 167 1.84 7.01 -8.30
C ALA A 167 0.71 6.06 -7.88
N GLU A 168 0.55 4.96 -8.60
CA GLU A 168 -0.24 3.80 -8.17
C GLU A 168 0.72 2.65 -7.90
N LEU A 169 0.73 2.16 -6.66
CA LEU A 169 1.47 0.97 -6.25
C LEU A 169 0.51 -0.21 -6.14
N ARG A 170 0.94 -1.36 -6.59
CA ARG A 170 0.18 -2.60 -6.49
C ARG A 170 0.85 -3.54 -5.52
N GLY A 171 0.07 -4.21 -4.71
CA GLY A 171 0.55 -5.15 -3.71
C GLY A 171 -0.46 -6.25 -3.44
N GLU A 172 -0.06 -7.18 -2.60
CA GLU A 172 -0.89 -8.29 -2.18
C GLU A 172 -1.09 -8.23 -0.68
N ALA A 173 -2.34 -8.15 -0.23
CA ALA A 173 -2.70 -8.20 1.17
C ALA A 173 -2.76 -9.67 1.63
N LEU A 174 -1.92 -10.02 2.60
CA LEU A 174 -1.79 -11.37 3.13
C LEU A 174 -2.10 -11.40 4.62
N ILE A 175 -2.63 -12.52 5.07
CA ILE A 175 -2.79 -12.82 6.49
C ILE A 175 -2.03 -14.10 6.83
N LYS A 176 -1.30 -14.10 7.94
CA LYS A 176 -0.63 -15.31 8.43
C LYS A 176 -1.67 -16.34 8.89
N LYS A 177 -1.44 -17.62 8.61
CA LYS A 177 -2.38 -18.72 8.93
C LYS A 177 -2.76 -18.75 10.42
N ASP A 178 -1.79 -18.59 11.31
CA ASP A 178 -2.02 -18.58 12.76
C ASP A 178 -2.87 -17.38 13.23
N VAL A 179 -2.76 -16.23 12.56
CA VAL A 179 -3.60 -15.05 12.81
C VAL A 179 -5.00 -15.29 12.27
N PHE A 180 -5.13 -15.83 11.06
CA PHE A 180 -6.42 -16.16 10.46
C PHE A 180 -7.21 -17.14 11.32
N GLU A 181 -6.57 -18.20 11.85
CA GLU A 181 -7.19 -19.16 12.76
C GLU A 181 -7.67 -18.54 14.07
N LYS A 182 -6.99 -17.50 14.57
CA LYS A 182 -7.41 -16.77 15.78
C LYS A 182 -8.62 -15.88 15.56
N ILE A 183 -8.73 -15.29 14.35
CA ILE A 183 -9.86 -14.41 14.00
C ILE A 183 -11.15 -15.23 13.79
N ASN A 184 -11.03 -16.47 13.32
CA ASN A 184 -12.17 -17.34 13.00
C ASN A 184 -12.64 -18.22 14.19
N LYS A 185 -12.10 -18.02 15.39
CA LYS A 185 -12.54 -18.66 16.63
C LYS A 185 -13.50 -17.76 17.41
#